data_57c3bbced206fe0d11fefe80e54df6d7
#
_entry.id   57c3bbced206fe0d11fefe80e54df6d7
#
_cell.length_a   1.000
_cell.length_b   1.000
_cell.length_c   1.000
_cell.angle_alpha   90.00
_cell.angle_beta   90.00
_cell.angle_gamma   90.00
#
_symmetry.space_group_name_H-M   'P 1'
#
loop_
_entity.id
_entity.type
_entity.pdbx_description
1 polymer ?
#
loop_
_entity_poly.entity_id
_entity_poly.type
_entity_poly.pdbx_seq_one_letter_code
_entity_poly.pdbx_strand_id
1 'polypeptide(L)'
;MCAMLDQRDFPVKSLRLFSSARSAGSVVTWRGQDIAVEDVAKADLSGIDVAIFSAGATASREYAPKFAAAGAVVVDNSSAWRKDPQVPLVVAEVNPQALAQRPKGIIANPNCTTMAAMPALKVLHDAAGLRRLTVSTYQAVSGSGRAGVSELAGQVRAVVGQNLEGLALDGRAVEFPQPQVYVAPIAFNAVAWAGGDAGDGSGETDEEQKLRNESRKILQIPDLAASCTCVRIPVFSGHALAINAEFEREISVEQARQLLENAPGVTYVEVPTPLDGAGRDGTFVGRLRADQAAAPGKGLAFFAVGDNLRKGAALNAVQLAELVAAGLTA
;
A
#
# COMPACT_ATOMS: atom_id res chain seq x y z
N MET A 1 2.68 -12.62 -3.96
CA MET A 1 3.01 -12.48 -5.41
C MET A 1 2.58 -13.71 -6.20
N CYS A 2 3.14 -14.91 -6.01
CA CYS A 2 2.79 -16.11 -6.80
C CYS A 2 1.27 -16.38 -6.88
N ALA A 3 0.56 -16.35 -5.74
CA ALA A 3 -0.90 -16.52 -5.75
C ALA A 3 -1.64 -15.42 -6.55
N MET A 4 -1.09 -14.21 -6.62
CA MET A 4 -1.65 -13.12 -7.41
C MET A 4 -1.42 -13.33 -8.92
N LEU A 5 -0.24 -13.83 -9.30
CA LEU A 5 0.04 -14.22 -10.70
C LEU A 5 -0.95 -15.30 -11.18
N ASP A 6 -1.29 -16.26 -10.30
CA ASP A 6 -2.27 -17.30 -10.61
C ASP A 6 -3.69 -16.75 -10.77
N GLN A 7 -4.13 -15.96 -9.78
CA GLN A 7 -5.48 -15.38 -9.79
C GLN A 7 -5.76 -14.46 -10.97
N ARG A 8 -4.70 -13.94 -11.59
CA ARG A 8 -4.79 -13.02 -12.73
C ARG A 8 -4.38 -13.65 -14.07
N ASP A 9 -4.18 -14.96 -14.09
CA ASP A 9 -3.75 -15.71 -15.30
C ASP A 9 -2.56 -15.06 -16.00
N PHE A 10 -1.62 -14.49 -15.19
CA PHE A 10 -0.45 -13.83 -15.74
C PHE A 10 0.34 -14.78 -16.67
N PRO A 11 0.73 -14.36 -17.88
CA PRO A 11 1.37 -15.22 -18.88
C PRO A 11 2.83 -15.51 -18.51
N VAL A 12 3.05 -16.46 -17.58
CA VAL A 12 4.38 -16.89 -17.16
C VAL A 12 4.86 -18.04 -18.04
N LYS A 13 5.93 -17.82 -18.80
CA LYS A 13 6.63 -18.89 -19.54
C LYS A 13 7.56 -19.68 -18.61
N SER A 14 8.28 -18.99 -17.75
CA SER A 14 9.12 -19.57 -16.69
C SER A 14 9.13 -18.67 -15.46
N LEU A 15 9.15 -19.27 -14.27
CA LEU A 15 9.26 -18.56 -13.01
C LEU A 15 10.56 -18.94 -12.33
N ARG A 16 11.34 -17.94 -11.94
CA ARG A 16 12.53 -18.09 -11.10
C ARG A 16 12.30 -17.36 -9.77
N LEU A 17 12.76 -17.96 -8.69
CA LEU A 17 12.61 -17.41 -7.34
C LEU A 17 13.99 -17.15 -6.75
N PHE A 18 14.19 -15.94 -6.23
CA PHE A 18 15.46 -15.51 -5.66
C PHE A 18 15.32 -15.12 -4.19
N SER A 19 16.31 -15.46 -3.40
CA SER A 19 16.43 -15.04 -2.01
C SER A 19 17.89 -14.94 -1.58
N SER A 20 18.14 -14.59 -0.32
CA SER A 20 19.49 -14.65 0.25
C SER A 20 19.99 -16.09 0.37
N ALA A 21 21.30 -16.27 0.50
CA ALA A 21 21.96 -17.57 0.72
C ALA A 21 21.31 -18.40 1.84
N ARG A 22 20.71 -17.75 2.87
CA ARG A 22 20.03 -18.44 3.98
C ARG A 22 18.80 -19.23 3.52
N SER A 23 18.09 -18.77 2.52
CA SER A 23 16.87 -19.39 2.00
C SER A 23 17.07 -20.09 0.64
N ALA A 24 18.25 -19.93 0.05
CA ALA A 24 18.61 -20.62 -1.19
C ALA A 24 18.57 -22.15 -1.00
N GLY A 25 18.10 -22.85 -2.03
CA GLY A 25 17.87 -24.30 -2.00
C GLY A 25 16.54 -24.74 -1.40
N SER A 26 15.78 -23.84 -0.75
CA SER A 26 14.38 -24.14 -0.40
C SER A 26 13.54 -24.27 -1.67
N VAL A 27 12.41 -24.97 -1.55
CA VAL A 27 11.52 -25.24 -2.69
C VAL A 27 10.17 -24.58 -2.44
N VAL A 28 9.62 -23.96 -3.47
CA VAL A 28 8.26 -23.40 -3.48
C VAL A 28 7.48 -24.09 -4.58
N THR A 29 6.38 -24.75 -4.23
CA THR A 29 5.48 -25.34 -5.24
C THR A 29 4.58 -24.26 -5.84
N TRP A 30 4.60 -24.11 -7.16
CA TRP A 30 3.76 -23.18 -7.90
C TRP A 30 3.21 -23.86 -9.16
N ARG A 31 1.90 -23.81 -9.38
CA ARG A 31 1.19 -24.49 -10.49
C ARG A 31 1.56 -25.98 -10.60
N GLY A 32 1.73 -26.64 -9.45
CA GLY A 32 2.12 -28.05 -9.40
C GLY A 32 3.56 -28.37 -9.75
N GLN A 33 4.41 -27.36 -9.93
CA GLN A 33 5.85 -27.50 -10.18
C GLN A 33 6.63 -27.02 -8.96
N ASP A 34 7.63 -27.78 -8.60
CA ASP A 34 8.57 -27.44 -7.55
C ASP A 34 9.69 -26.55 -8.10
N ILE A 35 9.78 -25.32 -7.59
CA ILE A 35 10.75 -24.32 -8.02
C ILE A 35 11.75 -24.12 -6.89
N ALA A 36 13.01 -24.40 -7.18
CA ALA A 36 14.11 -24.12 -6.24
C ALA A 36 14.37 -22.61 -6.13
N VAL A 37 14.55 -22.13 -4.90
CA VAL A 37 14.93 -20.74 -4.64
C VAL A 37 16.43 -20.59 -4.86
N GLU A 38 16.82 -19.64 -5.71
CA GLU A 38 18.21 -19.34 -6.05
C GLU A 38 18.84 -18.32 -5.10
N ASP A 39 20.15 -18.43 -4.88
CA ASP A 39 20.91 -17.39 -4.19
C ASP A 39 21.12 -16.20 -5.14
N VAL A 40 20.44 -15.09 -4.85
CA VAL A 40 20.48 -13.88 -5.68
C VAL A 40 21.89 -13.32 -5.88
N ALA A 41 22.80 -13.57 -4.93
CA ALA A 41 24.18 -13.08 -5.00
C ALA A 41 25.04 -13.86 -6.02
N LYS A 42 24.62 -15.06 -6.41
CA LYS A 42 25.37 -15.97 -7.29
C LYS A 42 24.66 -16.30 -8.59
N ALA A 43 23.38 -15.98 -8.68
CA ALA A 43 22.54 -16.35 -9.81
C ALA A 43 22.95 -15.60 -11.08
N ASP A 44 22.84 -16.28 -12.22
CA ASP A 44 22.83 -15.63 -13.53
C ASP A 44 21.45 -14.94 -13.71
N LEU A 45 21.46 -13.64 -13.93
CA LEU A 45 20.26 -12.82 -14.07
C LEU A 45 19.82 -12.63 -15.53
N SER A 46 20.51 -13.24 -16.48
CA SER A 46 20.15 -13.13 -17.90
C SER A 46 18.83 -13.81 -18.23
N GLY A 47 18.15 -13.32 -19.27
CA GLY A 47 16.92 -13.91 -19.79
C GLY A 47 15.68 -13.72 -18.91
N ILE A 48 15.72 -12.76 -17.97
CA ILE A 48 14.57 -12.37 -17.17
C ILE A 48 13.91 -11.14 -17.82
N ASP A 49 12.66 -11.25 -18.22
CA ASP A 49 11.91 -10.11 -18.80
C ASP A 49 11.40 -9.15 -17.74
N VAL A 50 10.81 -9.70 -16.67
CA VAL A 50 10.23 -8.91 -15.56
C VAL A 50 10.66 -9.49 -14.21
N ALA A 51 11.14 -8.63 -13.32
CA ALA A 51 11.52 -9.01 -11.96
C ALA A 51 10.68 -8.25 -10.93
N ILE A 52 9.91 -8.97 -10.09
CA ILE A 52 9.11 -8.38 -9.01
C ILE A 52 9.89 -8.50 -7.69
N PHE A 53 10.25 -7.36 -7.11
CA PHE A 53 10.99 -7.26 -5.85
C PHE A 53 10.06 -7.06 -4.66
N SER A 54 10.21 -7.90 -3.65
CA SER A 54 9.50 -7.80 -2.36
C SER A 54 10.40 -8.20 -1.17
N ALA A 55 11.70 -7.87 -1.26
CA ALA A 55 12.73 -8.28 -0.31
C ALA A 55 13.24 -7.14 0.60
N GLY A 56 12.52 -6.01 0.63
CA GLY A 56 12.88 -4.83 1.40
C GLY A 56 13.88 -3.91 0.69
N ALA A 57 14.04 -2.69 1.24
CA ALA A 57 14.76 -1.61 0.57
C ALA A 57 16.27 -1.88 0.39
N THR A 58 16.90 -2.53 1.36
CA THR A 58 18.36 -2.83 1.29
C THR A 58 18.66 -3.77 0.14
N ALA A 59 17.95 -4.90 0.05
CA ALA A 59 18.12 -5.86 -1.03
C ALA A 59 17.76 -5.23 -2.39
N SER A 60 16.70 -4.40 -2.44
CA SER A 60 16.33 -3.72 -3.68
C SER A 60 17.42 -2.75 -4.17
N ARG A 61 18.00 -1.94 -3.28
CA ARG A 61 19.11 -1.05 -3.68
C ARG A 61 20.31 -1.81 -4.24
N GLU A 62 20.59 -2.99 -3.69
CA GLU A 62 21.73 -3.80 -4.10
C GLU A 62 21.48 -4.54 -5.41
N TYR A 63 20.30 -5.14 -5.57
CA TYR A 63 20.06 -6.09 -6.66
C TYR A 63 19.20 -5.54 -7.80
N ALA A 64 18.24 -4.63 -7.57
CA ALA A 64 17.40 -4.14 -8.63
C ALA A 64 18.18 -3.52 -9.81
N PRO A 65 19.26 -2.74 -9.60
CA PRO A 65 20.08 -2.26 -10.72
C PRO A 65 20.78 -3.39 -11.49
N LYS A 66 21.15 -4.50 -10.83
CA LYS A 66 21.78 -5.66 -11.49
C LYS A 66 20.79 -6.38 -12.42
N PHE A 67 19.54 -6.56 -11.97
CA PHE A 67 18.48 -7.13 -12.81
C PHE A 67 18.17 -6.22 -14.01
N ALA A 68 18.06 -4.90 -13.76
CA ALA A 68 17.83 -3.93 -14.83
C ALA A 68 18.98 -3.92 -15.86
N ALA A 69 20.24 -3.98 -15.40
CA ALA A 69 21.42 -4.07 -16.27
C ALA A 69 21.48 -5.37 -17.06
N ALA A 70 20.89 -6.47 -16.55
CA ALA A 70 20.76 -7.75 -17.27
C ALA A 70 19.57 -7.77 -18.26
N GLY A 71 18.81 -6.66 -18.37
CA GLY A 71 17.71 -6.49 -19.34
C GLY A 71 16.31 -6.65 -18.78
N ALA A 72 16.16 -7.00 -17.50
CA ALA A 72 14.85 -7.12 -16.86
C ALA A 72 14.22 -5.76 -16.58
N VAL A 73 12.90 -5.65 -16.71
CA VAL A 73 12.16 -4.55 -16.10
C VAL A 73 11.84 -4.91 -14.65
N VAL A 74 12.29 -4.08 -13.71
CA VAL A 74 12.09 -4.33 -12.28
C VAL A 74 10.85 -3.61 -11.78
N VAL A 75 9.94 -4.32 -11.12
CA VAL A 75 8.83 -3.78 -10.33
C VAL A 75 9.17 -3.93 -8.85
N ASP A 76 9.49 -2.83 -8.19
CA ASP A 76 9.94 -2.84 -6.80
C ASP A 76 8.87 -2.43 -5.80
N ASN A 77 8.49 -3.37 -4.92
CA ASN A 77 7.50 -3.15 -3.86
C ASN A 77 8.11 -2.53 -2.58
N SER A 78 9.41 -2.27 -2.54
CA SER A 78 10.06 -1.64 -1.39
C SER A 78 9.98 -0.11 -1.44
N SER A 79 10.49 0.54 -0.40
CA SER A 79 10.60 2.00 -0.37
C SER A 79 11.87 2.55 -1.04
N ALA A 80 12.73 1.67 -1.59
CA ALA A 80 14.08 2.03 -2.05
C ALA A 80 14.11 3.15 -3.09
N TRP A 81 13.17 3.12 -4.03
CA TRP A 81 13.20 3.95 -5.24
C TRP A 81 12.07 4.99 -5.32
N ARG A 82 11.13 4.98 -4.38
CA ARG A 82 9.93 5.83 -4.44
C ARG A 82 10.24 7.32 -4.51
N LYS A 83 11.32 7.75 -3.83
CA LYS A 83 11.77 9.16 -3.81
C LYS A 83 12.68 9.52 -5.00
N ASP A 84 13.18 8.54 -5.76
CA ASP A 84 14.09 8.77 -6.89
C ASP A 84 13.33 9.43 -8.06
N PRO A 85 13.74 10.62 -8.54
CA PRO A 85 13.04 11.31 -9.62
C PRO A 85 13.13 10.59 -10.98
N GLN A 86 14.13 9.71 -11.16
CA GLN A 86 14.32 8.94 -12.37
C GLN A 86 13.60 7.57 -12.34
N VAL A 87 12.91 7.27 -11.25
CA VAL A 87 12.12 6.02 -11.10
C VAL A 87 10.65 6.40 -11.01
N PRO A 88 9.79 5.95 -11.94
CA PRO A 88 8.37 6.23 -11.88
C PRO A 88 7.74 5.51 -10.67
N LEU A 89 6.85 6.21 -9.98
CA LEU A 89 6.03 5.69 -8.88
C LEU A 89 4.61 5.51 -9.41
N VAL A 90 4.14 4.27 -9.54
CA VAL A 90 2.97 3.99 -10.36
C VAL A 90 1.89 3.21 -9.63
N VAL A 91 0.67 3.73 -9.70
CA VAL A 91 -0.58 3.00 -9.41
C VAL A 91 -1.26 2.70 -10.75
N ALA A 92 -1.50 1.44 -11.04
CA ALA A 92 -1.91 0.98 -12.36
C ALA A 92 -3.17 1.68 -12.92
N GLU A 93 -4.15 1.98 -12.06
CA GLU A 93 -5.39 2.66 -12.45
C GLU A 93 -5.30 4.20 -12.46
N VAL A 94 -4.17 4.76 -12.01
CA VAL A 94 -4.04 6.22 -11.75
C VAL A 94 -3.13 6.91 -12.75
N ASN A 95 -1.91 6.38 -12.91
CA ASN A 95 -0.88 7.00 -13.71
C ASN A 95 -0.05 5.99 -14.53
N PRO A 96 -0.67 5.03 -15.25
CA PRO A 96 0.05 3.99 -15.99
C PRO A 96 0.97 4.56 -17.08
N GLN A 97 0.67 5.73 -17.63
CA GLN A 97 1.51 6.43 -18.62
C GLN A 97 2.92 6.72 -18.09
N ALA A 98 3.12 6.83 -16.78
CA ALA A 98 4.44 7.06 -16.18
C ALA A 98 5.42 5.88 -16.43
N LEU A 99 4.91 4.69 -16.76
CA LEU A 99 5.73 3.53 -17.13
C LEU A 99 6.60 3.77 -18.36
N ALA A 100 6.22 4.69 -19.26
CA ALA A 100 7.00 5.01 -20.44
C ALA A 100 8.36 5.66 -20.10
N GLN A 101 8.47 6.31 -18.94
CA GLN A 101 9.67 7.00 -18.48
C GLN A 101 10.35 6.25 -17.33
N ARG A 102 11.09 5.19 -17.65
CA ARG A 102 11.84 4.37 -16.69
C ARG A 102 13.32 4.22 -17.06
N PRO A 103 14.11 5.31 -17.08
CA PRO A 103 15.50 5.27 -17.56
C PRO A 103 16.40 4.33 -16.78
N LYS A 104 16.05 3.96 -15.54
CA LYS A 104 16.78 2.98 -14.72
C LYS A 104 16.27 1.54 -14.89
N GLY A 105 15.29 1.28 -15.76
CA GLY A 105 14.66 -0.05 -15.88
C GLY A 105 13.87 -0.47 -14.62
N ILE A 106 13.65 0.44 -13.68
CA ILE A 106 12.99 0.19 -12.39
C ILE A 106 11.69 0.98 -12.31
N ILE A 107 10.64 0.35 -11.78
CA ILE A 107 9.32 0.92 -11.49
C ILE A 107 9.09 0.76 -9.99
N ALA A 108 8.78 1.83 -9.28
CA ALA A 108 8.45 1.77 -7.87
C ALA A 108 6.95 1.55 -7.65
N ASN A 109 6.63 0.58 -6.79
CA ASN A 109 5.29 0.31 -6.30
C ASN A 109 5.07 1.15 -5.03
N PRO A 110 3.98 1.94 -4.93
CA PRO A 110 3.77 2.86 -3.82
C PRO A 110 3.54 2.19 -2.47
N ASN A 111 3.47 3.00 -1.43
CA ASN A 111 3.05 2.59 -0.09
C ASN A 111 1.59 2.13 -0.09
N CYS A 112 1.26 1.19 0.79
CA CYS A 112 -0.05 0.56 0.84
C CYS A 112 -1.19 1.54 1.19
N THR A 113 -0.96 2.49 2.09
CA THR A 113 -1.96 3.52 2.42
C THR A 113 -2.16 4.47 1.25
N THR A 114 -1.07 4.89 0.59
CA THR A 114 -1.12 5.72 -0.61
C THR A 114 -1.94 5.02 -1.70
N MET A 115 -1.66 3.76 -1.99
CA MET A 115 -2.39 3.02 -3.03
C MET A 115 -3.89 2.89 -2.75
N ALA A 116 -4.29 2.76 -1.48
CA ALA A 116 -5.71 2.70 -1.12
C ALA A 116 -6.45 4.03 -1.37
N ALA A 117 -5.77 5.17 -1.31
CA ALA A 117 -6.39 6.48 -1.51
C ALA A 117 -6.40 6.95 -2.97
N MET A 118 -5.36 6.61 -3.73
CA MET A 118 -5.08 7.22 -5.04
C MET A 118 -6.17 7.02 -6.09
N PRO A 119 -6.82 5.85 -6.27
CA PRO A 119 -7.86 5.69 -7.28
C PRO A 119 -9.05 6.66 -7.09
N ALA A 120 -9.48 6.85 -5.85
CA ALA A 120 -10.54 7.81 -5.53
C ALA A 120 -10.07 9.27 -5.70
N LEU A 121 -8.89 9.61 -5.19
CA LEU A 121 -8.36 10.97 -5.26
C LEU A 121 -8.07 11.42 -6.69
N LYS A 122 -7.67 10.51 -7.57
CA LYS A 122 -7.37 10.83 -8.98
C LYS A 122 -8.58 11.36 -9.72
N VAL A 123 -9.70 10.65 -9.68
CA VAL A 123 -10.91 11.07 -10.42
C VAL A 123 -11.50 12.38 -9.87
N LEU A 124 -11.38 12.59 -8.55
CA LEU A 124 -11.82 13.84 -7.93
C LEU A 124 -10.87 15.00 -8.27
N HIS A 125 -9.55 14.73 -8.31
CA HIS A 125 -8.55 15.70 -8.74
C HIS A 125 -8.76 16.15 -10.19
N ASP A 126 -8.96 15.22 -11.10
CA ASP A 126 -9.19 15.53 -12.52
C ASP A 126 -10.43 16.41 -12.71
N ALA A 127 -11.46 16.13 -11.94
CA ALA A 127 -12.72 16.89 -12.01
C ALA A 127 -12.62 18.29 -11.38
N ALA A 128 -11.96 18.43 -10.21
CA ALA A 128 -12.07 19.64 -9.42
C ALA A 128 -10.72 20.29 -9.00
N GLY A 129 -9.58 19.63 -9.25
CA GLY A 129 -8.25 20.13 -8.86
C GLY A 129 -8.02 20.01 -7.34
N LEU A 130 -7.45 18.90 -6.90
CA LEU A 130 -7.11 18.69 -5.49
C LEU A 130 -6.05 19.68 -5.04
N ARG A 131 -6.32 20.43 -3.97
CA ARG A 131 -5.48 21.46 -3.42
C ARG A 131 -4.93 21.11 -2.05
N ARG A 132 -5.76 20.50 -1.20
CA ARG A 132 -5.40 20.14 0.16
C ARG A 132 -5.95 18.76 0.53
N LEU A 133 -5.17 18.04 1.34
CA LEU A 133 -5.48 16.70 1.78
C LEU A 133 -5.18 16.56 3.27
N THR A 134 -6.18 16.21 4.06
CA THR A 134 -6.01 15.82 5.46
C THR A 134 -6.45 14.36 5.59
N VAL A 135 -5.57 13.49 6.09
CA VAL A 135 -5.81 12.05 6.18
C VAL A 135 -5.47 11.53 7.56
N SER A 136 -6.41 10.84 8.17
CA SER A 136 -6.14 9.95 9.30
C SER A 136 -6.28 8.51 8.85
N THR A 137 -5.24 7.68 9.09
CA THR A 137 -5.28 6.29 8.69
C THR A 137 -5.67 5.38 9.85
N TYR A 138 -6.27 4.24 9.51
CA TYR A 138 -6.59 3.14 10.42
C TYR A 138 -5.95 1.90 9.82
N GLN A 139 -4.67 1.63 10.20
CA GLN A 139 -3.85 0.65 9.53
C GLN A 139 -3.85 -0.70 10.24
N ALA A 140 -4.15 -1.74 9.48
CA ALA A 140 -4.12 -3.12 9.91
C ALA A 140 -2.69 -3.59 10.26
N VAL A 141 -2.57 -4.52 11.20
CA VAL A 141 -1.29 -5.05 11.69
C VAL A 141 -0.50 -5.82 10.63
N SER A 142 -1.15 -6.35 9.60
CA SER A 142 -0.46 -7.04 8.49
C SER A 142 0.51 -6.13 7.71
N GLY A 143 0.34 -4.80 7.80
CA GLY A 143 1.32 -3.83 7.28
C GLY A 143 2.69 -3.94 7.94
N SER A 144 2.77 -4.43 9.17
CA SER A 144 4.02 -4.78 9.87
C SER A 144 4.46 -6.25 9.62
N GLY A 145 3.88 -6.91 8.62
CA GLY A 145 4.20 -8.28 8.26
C GLY A 145 3.71 -9.33 9.27
N ARG A 146 4.27 -10.53 9.17
CA ARG A 146 3.86 -11.66 10.03
C ARG A 146 4.04 -11.39 11.51
N ALA A 147 5.07 -10.63 11.89
CA ALA A 147 5.33 -10.29 13.28
C ALA A 147 4.17 -9.49 13.90
N GLY A 148 3.67 -8.45 13.20
CA GLY A 148 2.53 -7.68 13.65
C GLY A 148 1.25 -8.50 13.78
N VAL A 149 0.98 -9.38 12.81
CA VAL A 149 -0.16 -10.32 12.87
C VAL A 149 -0.05 -11.26 14.07
N SER A 150 1.14 -11.82 14.31
CA SER A 150 1.39 -12.74 15.44
C SER A 150 1.28 -12.01 16.78
N GLU A 151 1.74 -10.77 16.87
CA GLU A 151 1.65 -9.98 18.10
C GLU A 151 0.20 -9.67 18.46
N LEU A 152 -0.63 -9.17 17.53
CA LEU A 152 -2.05 -8.96 17.78
C LEU A 152 -2.74 -10.26 18.23
N ALA A 153 -2.55 -11.34 17.47
CA ALA A 153 -3.16 -12.63 17.80
C ALA A 153 -2.71 -13.16 19.17
N GLY A 154 -1.44 -12.99 19.50
CA GLY A 154 -0.85 -13.39 20.78
C GLY A 154 -1.43 -12.58 21.96
N GLN A 155 -1.51 -11.26 21.82
CA GLN A 155 -2.08 -10.38 22.84
C GLN A 155 -3.57 -10.68 23.07
N VAL A 156 -4.36 -10.85 21.99
CA VAL A 156 -5.78 -11.22 22.13
C VAL A 156 -5.94 -12.54 22.88
N ARG A 157 -5.20 -13.59 22.50
CA ARG A 157 -5.27 -14.91 23.19
C ARG A 157 -4.87 -14.83 24.66
N ALA A 158 -3.89 -14.00 24.99
CA ALA A 158 -3.41 -13.86 26.36
C ALA A 158 -4.44 -13.23 27.31
N VAL A 159 -5.33 -12.38 26.80
CA VAL A 159 -6.27 -11.63 27.61
C VAL A 159 -7.73 -12.07 27.49
N VAL A 160 -8.07 -12.96 26.55
CA VAL A 160 -9.47 -13.38 26.28
C VAL A 160 -10.15 -14.03 27.51
N GLY A 161 -9.40 -14.55 28.46
CA GLY A 161 -9.91 -15.12 29.71
C GLY A 161 -9.92 -14.15 30.90
N GLN A 162 -9.52 -12.90 30.69
CA GLN A 162 -9.47 -11.86 31.73
C GLN A 162 -10.73 -10.98 31.69
N ASN A 163 -10.82 -10.01 32.58
CA ASN A 163 -11.95 -9.06 32.64
C ASN A 163 -11.86 -8.02 31.51
N LEU A 164 -12.17 -8.41 30.26
CA LEU A 164 -12.13 -7.51 29.11
C LEU A 164 -13.08 -6.33 29.23
N GLU A 165 -14.27 -6.52 29.82
CA GLU A 165 -15.26 -5.46 29.99
C GLU A 165 -14.76 -4.36 30.94
N GLY A 166 -13.86 -4.72 31.87
CA GLY A 166 -13.19 -3.77 32.76
C GLY A 166 -12.37 -2.72 32.03
N LEU A 167 -11.92 -3.00 30.78
CA LEU A 167 -11.23 -2.01 29.94
C LEU A 167 -12.07 -0.77 29.64
N ALA A 168 -13.40 -0.85 29.76
CA ALA A 168 -14.26 0.30 29.64
C ALA A 168 -14.08 1.33 30.78
N LEU A 169 -13.54 0.89 31.90
CA LEU A 169 -13.38 1.70 33.14
C LEU A 169 -11.91 1.95 33.49
N ASP A 170 -11.04 0.98 33.23
CA ASP A 170 -9.60 1.07 33.53
C ASP A 170 -8.79 0.36 32.42
N GLY A 171 -7.94 1.08 31.72
CA GLY A 171 -7.05 0.53 30.71
C GLY A 171 -6.04 -0.50 31.24
N ARG A 172 -5.95 -0.69 32.55
CA ARG A 172 -5.12 -1.68 33.25
C ARG A 172 -5.94 -2.88 33.76
N ALA A 173 -7.21 -2.99 33.38
CA ALA A 173 -8.09 -4.09 33.78
C ALA A 173 -7.62 -5.47 33.30
N VAL A 174 -6.76 -5.50 32.29
CA VAL A 174 -6.10 -6.71 31.79
C VAL A 174 -4.60 -6.49 31.66
N GLU A 175 -3.83 -7.57 31.79
CA GLU A 175 -2.38 -7.54 31.64
C GLU A 175 -1.99 -8.03 30.25
N PHE A 176 -1.59 -7.10 29.38
CA PHE A 176 -1.10 -7.43 28.04
C PHE A 176 0.35 -7.91 28.07
N PRO A 177 0.72 -8.88 27.22
CA PRO A 177 2.12 -9.19 26.96
C PRO A 177 2.89 -7.95 26.48
N GLN A 178 4.17 -7.86 26.84
CA GLN A 178 5.03 -6.77 26.39
C GLN A 178 5.07 -6.71 24.86
N PRO A 179 4.80 -5.56 24.26
CA PRO A 179 4.84 -5.41 22.81
C PRO A 179 6.28 -5.55 22.28
N GLN A 180 6.41 -6.18 21.13
CA GLN A 180 7.70 -6.40 20.46
C GLN A 180 7.79 -5.66 19.11
N VAL A 181 6.65 -5.41 18.48
CA VAL A 181 6.55 -4.76 17.17
C VAL A 181 6.07 -3.31 17.31
N TYR A 182 5.20 -3.06 18.27
CA TYR A 182 4.57 -1.75 18.47
C TYR A 182 5.09 -1.08 19.76
N VAL A 183 4.92 0.24 19.84
CA VAL A 183 5.33 1.05 21.00
C VAL A 183 4.41 0.86 22.21
N ALA A 184 3.25 0.25 22.02
CA ALA A 184 2.27 -0.07 23.05
C ALA A 184 1.48 -1.34 22.63
N PRO A 185 0.77 -2.02 23.56
CA PRO A 185 -0.10 -3.13 23.20
C PRO A 185 -1.10 -2.71 22.11
N ILE A 186 -1.25 -3.55 21.10
CA ILE A 186 -2.12 -3.26 19.96
C ILE A 186 -3.53 -3.84 20.11
N ALA A 187 -3.70 -4.95 20.86
CA ALA A 187 -5.02 -5.53 21.09
C ALA A 187 -5.91 -4.54 21.87
N PHE A 188 -7.13 -4.33 21.38
CA PHE A 188 -8.12 -3.40 21.94
C PHE A 188 -7.64 -1.95 22.07
N ASN A 189 -6.68 -1.52 21.25
CA ASN A 189 -6.03 -0.22 21.33
C ASN A 189 -5.90 0.44 19.97
N ALA A 190 -5.68 1.75 19.94
CA ALA A 190 -5.28 2.52 18.78
C ALA A 190 -3.93 3.20 19.07
N VAL A 191 -2.94 2.93 18.24
CA VAL A 191 -1.58 3.44 18.42
C VAL A 191 -1.26 4.43 17.30
N ALA A 192 -1.23 5.73 17.63
CA ALA A 192 -0.95 6.81 16.66
C ALA A 192 0.54 6.88 16.32
N TRP A 193 1.11 5.74 15.95
CA TRP A 193 2.51 5.56 15.57
C TRP A 193 2.64 4.39 14.59
N ALA A 194 2.47 4.65 13.30
CA ALA A 194 2.72 3.67 12.25
C ALA A 194 4.02 4.02 11.53
N GLY A 195 4.92 3.04 11.38
CA GLY A 195 6.27 3.27 10.86
C GLY A 195 7.26 3.64 11.95
N GLY A 196 8.36 4.29 11.58
CA GLY A 196 9.40 4.82 12.46
C GLY A 196 9.43 6.35 12.45
N ASP A 197 10.18 6.94 13.36
CA ASP A 197 10.49 8.37 13.32
C ASP A 197 11.12 8.74 11.96
N ALA A 198 10.67 9.81 11.35
CA ALA A 198 11.26 10.30 10.11
C ALA A 198 12.70 10.82 10.27
N GLY A 199 13.09 11.17 11.49
CA GLY A 199 14.45 11.58 11.86
C GLY A 199 14.86 12.97 11.38
N ASP A 200 13.89 13.81 10.96
CA ASP A 200 14.15 15.15 10.42
C ASP A 200 13.70 16.28 11.35
N GLY A 201 13.26 15.94 12.57
CA GLY A 201 12.79 16.90 13.58
C GLY A 201 11.36 17.40 13.34
N SER A 202 10.64 16.90 12.36
CA SER A 202 9.22 17.27 12.10
C SER A 202 8.25 16.66 13.11
N GLY A 203 8.65 15.59 13.80
CA GLY A 203 7.77 14.78 14.64
C GLY A 203 6.87 13.84 13.84
N GLU A 204 7.01 13.79 12.53
CA GLU A 204 6.28 12.87 11.67
C GLU A 204 6.91 11.47 11.68
N THR A 205 6.10 10.47 11.43
CA THR A 205 6.60 9.15 11.07
C THR A 205 6.95 9.08 9.59
N ASP A 206 7.83 8.13 9.22
CA ASP A 206 8.18 7.88 7.83
C ASP A 206 6.95 7.46 7.00
N GLU A 207 5.93 6.88 7.62
CA GLU A 207 4.66 6.50 7.00
C GLU A 207 3.83 7.73 6.61
N GLU A 208 3.76 8.73 7.47
CA GLU A 208 3.09 10.01 7.22
C GLU A 208 3.75 10.77 6.07
N GLN A 209 5.09 10.81 6.08
CA GLN A 209 5.85 11.39 4.97
C GLN A 209 5.66 10.65 3.64
N LYS A 210 5.59 9.31 3.66
CA LYS A 210 5.30 8.51 2.46
C LYS A 210 3.96 8.92 1.86
N LEU A 211 2.90 8.94 2.65
CA LEU A 211 1.57 9.28 2.16
C LEU A 211 1.56 10.67 1.50
N ARG A 212 2.15 11.69 2.14
CA ARG A 212 2.28 13.04 1.58
C ARG A 212 3.10 13.07 0.28
N ASN A 213 4.31 12.54 0.32
CA ASN A 213 5.27 12.71 -0.78
C ASN A 213 4.90 11.84 -2.00
N GLU A 214 4.38 10.64 -1.75
CA GLU A 214 3.93 9.74 -2.80
C GLU A 214 2.66 10.26 -3.47
N SER A 215 1.70 10.83 -2.71
CA SER A 215 0.52 11.49 -3.27
C SER A 215 0.90 12.62 -4.24
N ARG A 216 1.86 13.48 -3.84
CA ARG A 216 2.38 14.54 -4.71
C ARG A 216 2.95 14.00 -6.01
N LYS A 217 3.75 12.95 -5.93
CA LYS A 217 4.43 12.36 -7.10
C LYS A 217 3.46 11.65 -8.02
N ILE A 218 2.54 10.84 -7.49
CA ILE A 218 1.57 10.04 -8.27
C ILE A 218 0.55 10.95 -8.96
N LEU A 219 -0.01 11.92 -8.23
CA LEU A 219 -1.01 12.85 -8.76
C LEU A 219 -0.41 14.02 -9.55
N GLN A 220 0.92 14.15 -9.56
CA GLN A 220 1.64 15.25 -10.20
C GLN A 220 1.26 16.62 -9.66
N ILE A 221 1.05 16.72 -8.34
CA ILE A 221 0.76 17.96 -7.61
C ILE A 221 1.91 18.22 -6.63
N PRO A 222 3.03 18.83 -7.07
CA PRO A 222 4.22 18.99 -6.22
C PRO A 222 3.94 19.78 -4.94
N ASP A 223 3.03 20.76 -5.01
CA ASP A 223 2.69 21.67 -3.91
C ASP A 223 1.43 21.24 -3.15
N LEU A 224 0.95 19.99 -3.31
CA LEU A 224 -0.19 19.50 -2.55
C LEU A 224 0.00 19.70 -1.05
N ALA A 225 -0.85 20.52 -0.44
CA ALA A 225 -0.86 20.68 1.01
C ALA A 225 -1.45 19.40 1.66
N ALA A 226 -0.60 18.53 2.17
CA ALA A 226 -1.02 17.26 2.75
C ALA A 226 -0.55 17.12 4.20
N SER A 227 -1.49 16.81 5.10
CA SER A 227 -1.26 16.48 6.51
C SER A 227 -1.79 15.08 6.79
N CYS A 228 -0.97 14.24 7.40
CA CYS A 228 -1.29 12.84 7.63
C CYS A 228 -1.04 12.46 9.08
N THR A 229 -1.95 11.66 9.66
CA THR A 229 -1.76 11.00 10.94
C THR A 229 -1.94 9.50 10.73
N CYS A 230 -0.89 8.73 10.96
CA CYS A 230 -0.88 7.30 10.70
C CYS A 230 -1.07 6.49 11.99
N VAL A 231 -2.22 5.82 12.10
CA VAL A 231 -2.65 5.09 13.30
C VAL A 231 -2.66 3.59 13.03
N ARG A 232 -2.05 2.80 13.91
CA ARG A 232 -2.18 1.35 13.91
C ARG A 232 -3.37 0.94 14.75
N ILE A 233 -4.21 0.05 14.23
CA ILE A 233 -5.42 -0.45 14.90
C ILE A 233 -5.42 -1.98 14.98
N PRO A 234 -6.23 -2.60 15.89
CA PRO A 234 -6.24 -4.04 16.12
C PRO A 234 -7.08 -4.78 15.06
N VAL A 235 -6.75 -4.58 13.80
CA VAL A 235 -7.35 -5.21 12.62
C VAL A 235 -6.28 -5.98 11.87
N PHE A 236 -6.56 -7.20 11.46
CA PHE A 236 -5.57 -8.08 10.82
C PHE A 236 -5.19 -7.64 9.41
N SER A 237 -6.17 -7.29 8.56
CA SER A 237 -5.97 -6.85 7.19
C SER A 237 -7.00 -5.79 6.79
N GLY A 238 -6.68 -4.97 5.77
CA GLY A 238 -7.51 -3.88 5.32
C GLY A 238 -7.12 -2.55 5.97
N HIS A 239 -6.32 -1.73 5.25
CA HIS A 239 -6.06 -0.35 5.67
C HIS A 239 -7.27 0.52 5.34
N ALA A 240 -7.64 1.37 6.29
CA ALA A 240 -8.70 2.34 6.11
C ALA A 240 -8.18 3.77 6.31
N LEU A 241 -8.82 4.73 5.66
CA LEU A 241 -8.44 6.13 5.66
C LEU A 241 -9.68 7.01 5.76
N ALA A 242 -9.70 7.90 6.77
CA ALA A 242 -10.61 9.03 6.79
C ALA A 242 -9.95 10.19 6.05
N ILE A 243 -10.60 10.68 5.00
CA ILE A 243 -10.03 11.63 4.07
C ILE A 243 -10.91 12.88 4.02
N ASN A 244 -10.29 14.04 4.24
CA ASN A 244 -10.82 15.35 3.95
C ASN A 244 -10.02 15.94 2.79
N ALA A 245 -10.67 16.23 1.68
CA ALA A 245 -10.07 16.74 0.45
C ALA A 245 -10.68 18.08 0.05
N GLU A 246 -9.84 19.11 -0.12
CA GLU A 246 -10.25 20.42 -0.61
C GLU A 246 -9.81 20.61 -2.06
N PHE A 247 -10.65 21.25 -2.85
CA PHE A 247 -10.50 21.41 -4.29
C PHE A 247 -10.44 22.89 -4.71
N GLU A 248 -9.86 23.14 -5.87
CA GLU A 248 -9.83 24.48 -6.48
C GLU A 248 -11.19 24.89 -7.02
N ARG A 249 -11.88 23.96 -7.69
CA ARG A 249 -13.20 24.13 -8.26
C ARG A 249 -14.27 23.49 -7.39
N GLU A 250 -15.48 23.95 -7.52
CA GLU A 250 -16.63 23.34 -6.86
C GLU A 250 -16.88 21.93 -7.40
N ILE A 251 -17.27 21.04 -6.50
CA ILE A 251 -17.70 19.68 -6.78
C ILE A 251 -18.81 19.29 -5.81
N SER A 252 -19.97 18.94 -6.33
CA SER A 252 -21.07 18.48 -5.50
C SER A 252 -20.85 17.05 -5.02
N VAL A 253 -21.51 16.66 -3.92
CA VAL A 253 -21.47 15.28 -3.42
C VAL A 253 -21.99 14.30 -4.48
N GLU A 254 -23.04 14.70 -5.21
CA GLU A 254 -23.63 13.87 -6.27
C GLU A 254 -22.66 13.66 -7.44
N GLN A 255 -22.01 14.71 -7.92
CA GLN A 255 -20.98 14.60 -8.95
C GLN A 255 -19.82 13.71 -8.49
N ALA A 256 -19.33 13.89 -7.26
CA ALA A 256 -18.27 13.09 -6.70
C ALA A 256 -18.66 11.61 -6.58
N ARG A 257 -19.90 11.31 -6.18
CA ARG A 257 -20.44 9.96 -6.13
C ARG A 257 -20.42 9.29 -7.51
N GLN A 258 -20.94 9.96 -8.51
CA GLN A 258 -20.95 9.45 -9.90
C GLN A 258 -19.54 9.17 -10.42
N LEU A 259 -18.58 10.05 -10.12
CA LEU A 259 -17.17 9.85 -10.47
C LEU A 259 -16.57 8.62 -9.78
N LEU A 260 -16.85 8.45 -8.49
CA LEU A 260 -16.32 7.31 -7.69
C LEU A 260 -16.93 5.98 -8.09
N GLU A 261 -18.23 5.95 -8.41
CA GLU A 261 -18.95 4.75 -8.89
C GLU A 261 -18.40 4.24 -10.24
N ASN A 262 -17.84 5.13 -11.06
CA ASN A 262 -17.27 4.81 -12.37
C ASN A 262 -15.72 4.78 -12.37
N ALA A 263 -15.09 5.01 -11.23
CA ALA A 263 -13.62 5.08 -11.15
C ALA A 263 -12.98 3.69 -11.27
N PRO A 264 -11.94 3.53 -12.10
CA PRO A 264 -11.19 2.28 -12.19
C PRO A 264 -10.63 1.85 -10.83
N GLY A 265 -10.86 0.61 -10.43
CA GLY A 265 -10.35 0.05 -9.18
C GLY A 265 -11.07 0.55 -7.91
N VAL A 266 -12.18 1.28 -8.04
CA VAL A 266 -13.02 1.73 -6.93
C VAL A 266 -14.34 0.96 -6.91
N THR A 267 -14.79 0.63 -5.70
CA THR A 267 -16.13 0.11 -5.42
C THR A 267 -16.79 1.04 -4.43
N TYR A 268 -17.88 1.70 -4.85
CA TYR A 268 -18.64 2.57 -3.95
C TYR A 268 -19.59 1.74 -3.08
N VAL A 269 -19.56 2.00 -1.76
CA VAL A 269 -20.43 1.38 -0.76
C VAL A 269 -20.85 2.45 0.27
N GLU A 270 -21.95 2.23 0.99
CA GLU A 270 -22.41 3.24 1.97
C GLU A 270 -21.44 3.38 3.15
N VAL A 271 -21.00 2.26 3.73
CA VAL A 271 -20.07 2.23 4.88
C VAL A 271 -19.01 1.18 4.64
N PRO A 272 -17.84 1.55 4.09
CA PRO A 272 -16.75 0.59 3.87
C PRO A 272 -16.06 0.23 5.19
N THR A 273 -15.74 -1.04 5.35
CA THR A 273 -15.02 -1.58 6.53
C THR A 273 -13.76 -2.36 6.12
N PRO A 274 -12.77 -2.49 7.01
CA PRO A 274 -11.60 -3.34 6.73
C PRO A 274 -11.96 -4.78 6.35
N LEU A 275 -13.04 -5.34 6.88
CA LEU A 275 -13.52 -6.68 6.51
C LEU A 275 -14.06 -6.75 5.08
N ASP A 276 -14.61 -5.66 4.55
CA ASP A 276 -15.03 -5.59 3.14
C ASP A 276 -13.82 -5.60 2.20
N GLY A 277 -12.72 -4.97 2.62
CA GLY A 277 -11.49 -4.88 1.82
C GLY A 277 -10.62 -6.14 1.89
N ALA A 278 -10.60 -6.83 3.03
CA ALA A 278 -9.69 -7.95 3.27
C ALA A 278 -9.92 -9.10 2.27
N GLY A 279 -8.87 -9.51 1.56
CA GLY A 279 -8.91 -10.56 0.53
C GLY A 279 -9.53 -10.12 -0.80
N ARG A 280 -9.91 -8.86 -0.98
CA ARG A 280 -10.56 -8.35 -2.20
C ARG A 280 -9.68 -7.34 -2.92
N ASP A 281 -9.88 -7.22 -4.22
CA ASP A 281 -9.17 -6.27 -5.07
C ASP A 281 -9.86 -4.90 -5.08
N GLY A 282 -9.07 -3.86 -5.35
CA GLY A 282 -9.58 -2.49 -5.46
C GLY A 282 -9.64 -1.75 -4.12
N THR A 283 -10.26 -0.59 -4.20
CA THR A 283 -10.52 0.33 -3.08
C THR A 283 -12.01 0.49 -2.88
N PHE A 284 -12.49 0.26 -1.66
CA PHE A 284 -13.87 0.50 -1.25
C PHE A 284 -13.99 1.92 -0.72
N VAL A 285 -14.90 2.71 -1.26
CA VAL A 285 -15.09 4.12 -0.89
C VAL A 285 -16.53 4.35 -0.48
N GLY A 286 -16.74 5.12 0.57
CA GLY A 286 -18.07 5.47 1.04
C GLY A 286 -18.06 6.57 2.09
N ARG A 287 -19.18 6.75 2.78
CA ARG A 287 -19.36 7.85 3.74
C ARG A 287 -19.12 9.24 3.11
N LEU A 288 -19.33 9.34 1.80
CA LEU A 288 -19.12 10.58 1.03
C LEU A 288 -20.10 11.67 1.45
N ARG A 289 -19.58 12.85 1.75
CA ARG A 289 -20.34 14.01 2.18
C ARG A 289 -19.56 15.30 1.91
N ALA A 290 -20.25 16.44 1.92
CA ALA A 290 -19.59 17.74 1.93
C ALA A 290 -18.77 17.91 3.22
N ASP A 291 -17.56 18.45 3.08
CA ASP A 291 -16.73 18.82 4.23
C ASP A 291 -17.17 20.21 4.72
N GLN A 292 -17.69 20.26 5.93
CA GLN A 292 -18.20 21.51 6.53
C GLN A 292 -17.06 22.45 6.97
N ALA A 293 -15.82 21.99 7.02
CA ALA A 293 -14.66 22.81 7.34
C ALA A 293 -14.04 23.51 6.13
N ALA A 294 -14.39 23.08 4.91
CA ALA A 294 -13.92 23.66 3.66
C ALA A 294 -14.82 24.81 3.19
N ALA A 295 -14.35 25.60 2.24
CA ALA A 295 -15.18 26.56 1.55
C ALA A 295 -16.40 25.87 0.88
N PRO A 296 -17.59 26.49 0.88
CA PRO A 296 -18.79 25.89 0.33
C PRO A 296 -18.59 25.32 -1.08
N GLY A 297 -18.99 24.07 -1.29
CA GLY A 297 -18.85 23.36 -2.56
C GLY A 297 -17.44 22.90 -2.92
N LYS A 298 -16.41 23.22 -2.12
CA LYS A 298 -15.01 22.92 -2.42
C LYS A 298 -14.35 21.86 -1.52
N GLY A 299 -15.11 21.20 -0.70
CA GLY A 299 -14.59 20.17 0.19
C GLY A 299 -15.46 18.93 0.26
N LEU A 300 -14.81 17.78 0.26
CA LEU A 300 -15.41 16.47 0.44
C LEU A 300 -14.74 15.71 1.57
N ALA A 301 -15.56 15.04 2.36
CA ALA A 301 -15.10 14.07 3.34
C ALA A 301 -15.63 12.68 2.98
N PHE A 302 -14.76 11.67 3.02
CA PHE A 302 -15.12 10.28 2.70
C PHE A 302 -14.21 9.29 3.41
N PHE A 303 -14.54 8.02 3.33
CA PHE A 303 -13.78 6.94 3.91
C PHE A 303 -13.38 5.96 2.81
N ALA A 304 -12.12 5.55 2.79
CA ALA A 304 -11.57 4.61 1.83
C ALA A 304 -10.96 3.40 2.54
N VAL A 305 -11.14 2.21 1.97
CA VAL A 305 -10.59 0.95 2.49
C VAL A 305 -9.99 0.14 1.36
N GLY A 306 -8.81 -0.42 1.59
CA GLY A 306 -8.17 -1.34 0.63
C GLY A 306 -7.37 -2.42 1.34
N ASP A 307 -7.31 -3.62 0.75
CA ASP A 307 -6.44 -4.68 1.25
C ASP A 307 -4.97 -4.28 1.05
N ASN A 308 -4.27 -4.08 2.16
CA ASN A 308 -2.88 -3.62 2.17
C ASN A 308 -1.88 -4.67 1.65
N LEU A 309 -2.25 -5.95 1.61
CA LEU A 309 -1.43 -7.04 1.06
C LEU A 309 -1.74 -7.28 -0.42
N ARG A 310 -2.96 -6.98 -0.87
CA ARG A 310 -3.40 -7.11 -2.26
C ARG A 310 -3.22 -5.77 -3.01
N LYS A 311 -4.21 -4.89 -3.02
CA LYS A 311 -4.11 -3.58 -3.70
C LYS A 311 -2.91 -2.79 -3.20
N GLY A 312 -2.68 -2.82 -1.89
CA GLY A 312 -1.57 -2.12 -1.25
C GLY A 312 -0.17 -2.70 -1.53
N ALA A 313 -0.05 -3.83 -2.21
CA ALA A 313 1.24 -4.48 -2.49
C ALA A 313 1.21 -5.39 -3.73
N ALA A 314 0.72 -6.63 -3.57
CA ALA A 314 0.89 -7.69 -4.56
C ALA A 314 0.08 -7.45 -5.84
N LEU A 315 -1.15 -6.97 -5.72
CA LEU A 315 -2.02 -6.73 -6.87
C LEU A 315 -1.44 -5.64 -7.78
N ASN A 316 -1.13 -4.46 -7.21
CA ASN A 316 -0.57 -3.38 -8.04
C ASN A 316 0.76 -3.77 -8.67
N ALA A 317 1.63 -4.49 -7.96
CA ALA A 317 2.90 -4.96 -8.53
C ALA A 317 2.67 -5.92 -9.71
N VAL A 318 1.68 -6.82 -9.63
CA VAL A 318 1.34 -7.72 -10.75
C VAL A 318 0.67 -6.96 -11.89
N GLN A 319 -0.23 -6.00 -11.60
CA GLN A 319 -0.82 -5.12 -12.63
C GLN A 319 0.26 -4.33 -13.38
N LEU A 320 1.27 -3.82 -12.68
CA LEU A 320 2.40 -3.16 -13.33
C LEU A 320 3.21 -4.13 -14.23
N ALA A 321 3.41 -5.35 -13.76
CA ALA A 321 4.06 -6.39 -14.55
C ALA A 321 3.25 -6.76 -15.80
N GLU A 322 1.90 -6.80 -15.71
CA GLU A 322 1.00 -7.01 -16.86
C GLU A 322 1.15 -5.91 -17.91
N LEU A 323 1.15 -4.64 -17.47
CA LEU A 323 1.34 -3.49 -18.36
C LEU A 323 2.71 -3.52 -19.04
N VAL A 324 3.76 -3.93 -18.32
CA VAL A 324 5.10 -4.12 -18.89
C VAL A 324 5.10 -5.25 -19.90
N ALA A 325 4.53 -6.40 -19.57
CA ALA A 325 4.48 -7.56 -20.48
C ALA A 325 3.70 -7.25 -21.77
N ALA A 326 2.58 -6.52 -21.66
CA ALA A 326 1.84 -6.06 -22.84
C ALA A 326 2.67 -5.15 -23.77
N GLY A 327 3.54 -4.31 -23.21
CA GLY A 327 4.47 -3.47 -23.96
C GLY A 327 5.68 -4.22 -24.53
N LEU A 328 6.01 -5.41 -24.03
CA LEU A 328 7.08 -6.27 -24.57
C LEU A 328 6.60 -7.10 -25.77
N THR A 329 5.29 -7.30 -25.90
CA THR A 329 4.67 -8.11 -26.97
C THR A 329 4.11 -7.26 -28.11
N ALA A 330 4.09 -5.95 -27.98
CA ALA A 330 3.68 -4.97 -28.99
C ALA A 330 4.89 -4.44 -29.77
#